data_03a3e6ddd4e185aecdbd1f6bbeca04fa
#
_entry.id   03a3e6ddd4e185aecdbd1f6bbeca04fa
#
_cell.length_a   1.000
_cell.length_b   1.000
_cell.length_c   1.000
_cell.angle_alpha   90.00
_cell.angle_beta   90.00
_cell.angle_gamma   90.00
#
_symmetry.space_group_name_H-M   'P 1'
#
loop_
_entity.id
_entity.type
_entity.pdbx_description
1 polymer ?
#
loop_
_entity_poly.entity_id
_entity_poly.type
_entity_poly.pdbx_seq_one_letter_code
_entity_poly.pdbx_strand_id
1 'polypeptide(L)'
;MDADSTSRKRSHDDILGAFRRGEADILVGTQMIAKGLDFPKVTLVGVLNADSSLAMAGSDFRAAERTYQLVSQVAGRAGRSELPGEVIVQTHDPSVPVLGYAARGDFAAFAADELKVREECFFPPYCHLAVVNFASADAKTASEWAKMYAESLRRYAERLGTRRREPGGRGLVVGEALPSALEKADGRYRWQVVMRSSSAGELARAWRWIAAARPAPKGLRVGVDIDAFNLV
;
A
#
# COMPACT_ATOMS: atom_id res chain seq x y z
N MET A 1 4.77 -18.91 -9.60
CA MET A 1 5.68 -18.78 -8.46
C MET A 1 5.14 -17.71 -7.55
N ASP A 2 4.73 -18.07 -6.35
CA ASP A 2 4.16 -17.19 -5.34
C ASP A 2 4.66 -17.61 -3.94
N ALA A 3 4.26 -16.87 -2.88
CA ALA A 3 4.70 -17.15 -1.52
C ALA A 3 4.31 -18.55 -1.04
N ASP A 4 3.18 -19.09 -1.50
CA ASP A 4 2.68 -20.41 -1.09
C ASP A 4 3.40 -21.55 -1.81
N SER A 5 3.73 -21.37 -3.11
CA SER A 5 4.44 -22.37 -3.91
C SER A 5 5.94 -22.43 -3.59
N THR A 6 6.49 -21.42 -2.91
CA THR A 6 7.92 -21.28 -2.59
C THR A 6 8.25 -21.37 -1.09
N SER A 7 7.40 -22.01 -0.30
CA SER A 7 7.58 -22.18 1.15
C SER A 7 8.90 -22.88 1.54
N ARG A 8 9.61 -23.51 0.58
CA ARG A 8 10.97 -24.03 0.73
C ARG A 8 11.96 -23.14 -0.04
N LYS A 9 12.89 -22.52 0.65
CA LYS A 9 13.94 -21.63 0.11
C LYS A 9 14.69 -22.23 -1.10
N ARG A 10 14.78 -23.54 -1.21
CA ARG A 10 15.38 -24.27 -2.37
C ARG A 10 14.50 -24.28 -3.62
N SER A 11 13.17 -24.28 -3.47
CA SER A 11 12.28 -24.37 -4.64
C SER A 11 12.31 -23.11 -5.51
N HIS A 12 12.59 -21.96 -4.92
CA HIS A 12 12.71 -20.69 -5.64
C HIS A 12 13.96 -20.69 -6.55
N ASP A 13 15.10 -21.05 -5.99
CA ASP A 13 16.37 -21.07 -6.73
C ASP A 13 16.37 -22.16 -7.81
N ASP A 14 15.72 -23.30 -7.56
CA ASP A 14 15.60 -24.40 -8.53
C ASP A 14 14.75 -23.98 -9.74
N ILE A 15 13.60 -23.32 -9.53
CA ILE A 15 12.72 -22.83 -10.60
C ILE A 15 13.44 -21.78 -11.45
N LEU A 16 14.11 -20.82 -10.81
CA LEU A 16 14.87 -19.79 -11.51
C LEU A 16 16.07 -20.37 -12.26
N GLY A 17 16.74 -21.37 -11.67
CA GLY A 17 17.83 -22.10 -12.30
C GLY A 17 17.38 -22.84 -13.55
N ALA A 18 16.25 -23.55 -13.50
CA ALA A 18 15.66 -24.24 -14.63
C ALA A 18 15.31 -23.28 -15.78
N PHE A 19 14.69 -22.14 -15.46
CA PHE A 19 14.38 -21.10 -16.45
C PHE A 19 15.64 -20.50 -17.08
N ARG A 20 16.70 -20.24 -16.28
CA ARG A 20 18.00 -19.77 -16.81
C ARG A 20 18.64 -20.74 -17.76
N ARG A 21 18.54 -22.06 -17.51
CA ARG A 21 19.09 -23.11 -18.35
C ARG A 21 18.26 -23.36 -19.62
N GLY A 22 17.09 -22.73 -19.75
CA GLY A 22 16.19 -22.95 -20.88
C GLY A 22 15.37 -24.24 -20.78
N GLU A 23 15.23 -24.81 -19.60
CA GLU A 23 14.39 -25.98 -19.33
C GLU A 23 12.89 -25.62 -19.26
N ALA A 24 12.57 -24.31 -19.24
CA ALA A 24 11.24 -23.75 -19.32
C ALA A 24 11.24 -22.47 -20.17
N ASP A 25 10.23 -22.30 -21.01
CA ASP A 25 10.08 -21.16 -21.91
C ASP A 25 9.31 -20.01 -21.28
N ILE A 26 8.49 -20.31 -20.25
CA ILE A 26 7.62 -19.34 -19.60
C ILE A 26 7.80 -19.42 -18.09
N LEU A 27 8.07 -18.26 -17.46
CA LEU A 27 8.11 -18.10 -16.02
C LEU A 27 6.90 -17.29 -15.55
N VAL A 28 6.03 -17.89 -14.75
CA VAL A 28 4.86 -17.23 -14.17
C VAL A 28 5.07 -17.04 -12.68
N GLY A 29 4.75 -15.84 -12.18
CA GLY A 29 4.83 -15.56 -10.75
C GLY A 29 4.30 -14.19 -10.37
N THR A 30 4.39 -13.86 -9.09
CA THR A 30 4.00 -12.55 -8.54
C THR A 30 5.14 -11.54 -8.68
N GLN A 31 4.98 -10.36 -8.09
CA GLN A 31 6.01 -9.30 -8.04
C GLN A 31 7.39 -9.80 -7.54
N MET A 32 7.45 -10.94 -6.88
CA MET A 32 8.72 -11.53 -6.41
C MET A 32 9.70 -11.83 -7.56
N ILE A 33 9.18 -12.23 -8.74
CA ILE A 33 10.04 -12.48 -9.90
C ILE A 33 10.51 -11.20 -10.60
N ALA A 34 9.88 -10.07 -10.33
CA ALA A 34 10.30 -8.78 -10.88
C ALA A 34 11.52 -8.20 -10.16
N LYS A 35 11.82 -8.64 -8.93
CA LYS A 35 12.91 -8.09 -8.10
C LYS A 35 14.20 -8.88 -8.29
N GLY A 36 15.27 -8.17 -8.69
CA GLY A 36 16.66 -8.70 -8.62
C GLY A 36 17.04 -9.77 -9.63
N LEU A 37 16.15 -10.20 -10.52
CA LEU A 37 16.43 -11.25 -11.49
C LEU A 37 16.87 -10.65 -12.82
N ASP A 38 17.99 -11.14 -13.35
CA ASP A 38 18.50 -10.80 -14.68
C ASP A 38 18.39 -12.01 -15.59
N PHE A 39 17.57 -11.86 -16.64
CA PHE A 39 17.36 -12.88 -17.66
C PHE A 39 17.59 -12.26 -19.04
N PRO A 40 18.82 -12.30 -19.56
CA PRO A 40 19.18 -11.60 -20.80
C PRO A 40 18.45 -12.10 -22.06
N LYS A 41 17.86 -13.31 -22.01
CA LYS A 41 17.12 -13.92 -23.13
C LYS A 41 15.61 -13.66 -23.08
N VAL A 42 15.11 -12.92 -22.09
CA VAL A 42 13.68 -12.61 -22.00
C VAL A 42 13.33 -11.49 -22.99
N THR A 43 12.52 -11.82 -23.98
CA THR A 43 12.05 -10.92 -25.04
C THR A 43 10.64 -10.42 -24.82
N LEU A 44 9.84 -11.11 -23.99
CA LEU A 44 8.47 -10.71 -23.68
C LEU A 44 8.22 -10.77 -22.17
N VAL A 45 7.64 -9.69 -21.64
CA VAL A 45 7.13 -9.66 -20.26
C VAL A 45 5.67 -9.24 -20.25
N GLY A 46 4.82 -10.07 -19.64
CA GLY A 46 3.40 -9.80 -19.45
C GLY A 46 3.09 -9.38 -18.02
N VAL A 47 2.44 -8.24 -17.84
CA VAL A 47 1.83 -7.84 -16.56
C VAL A 47 0.34 -8.13 -16.65
N LEU A 48 -0.11 -9.14 -15.90
CA LEU A 48 -1.52 -9.52 -15.87
C LEU A 48 -2.26 -8.73 -14.78
N ASN A 49 -3.45 -8.24 -15.12
CA ASN A 49 -4.36 -7.58 -14.18
C ASN A 49 -3.68 -6.41 -13.42
N ALA A 50 -3.13 -5.45 -14.16
CA ALA A 50 -2.49 -4.27 -13.57
C ALA A 50 -3.45 -3.45 -12.68
N ASP A 51 -4.75 -3.60 -12.91
CA ASP A 51 -5.81 -2.94 -12.13
C ASP A 51 -5.90 -3.43 -10.69
N SER A 52 -5.41 -4.62 -10.38
CA SER A 52 -5.44 -5.16 -9.01
C SER A 52 -4.71 -4.26 -8.01
N SER A 53 -3.60 -3.65 -8.43
CA SER A 53 -2.88 -2.67 -7.61
C SER A 53 -3.64 -1.34 -7.53
N LEU A 54 -4.31 -0.93 -8.61
CA LEU A 54 -5.08 0.32 -8.68
C LEU A 54 -6.43 0.20 -7.95
N ALA A 55 -7.06 -0.96 -7.95
CA ALA A 55 -8.30 -1.20 -7.20
C ALA A 55 -8.13 -0.96 -5.68
N MET A 56 -6.90 -1.05 -5.18
CA MET A 56 -6.57 -0.69 -3.80
C MET A 56 -6.43 0.82 -3.57
N ALA A 57 -6.58 1.67 -4.58
CA ALA A 57 -6.42 3.12 -4.45
C ALA A 57 -7.38 3.74 -3.42
N GLY A 58 -8.56 3.15 -3.21
CA GLY A 58 -9.49 3.56 -2.15
C GLY A 58 -8.99 3.31 -0.73
N SER A 59 -8.06 2.36 -0.54
CA SER A 59 -7.49 1.98 0.76
C SER A 59 -5.99 2.27 0.89
N ASP A 60 -5.29 2.53 -0.21
CA ASP A 60 -3.85 2.80 -0.23
C ASP A 60 -3.50 3.97 -1.15
N PHE A 61 -3.14 5.10 -0.55
CA PHE A 61 -2.75 6.32 -1.28
C PHE A 61 -1.51 6.14 -2.18
N ARG A 62 -0.77 5.04 -2.04
CA ARG A 62 0.41 4.70 -2.85
C ARG A 62 0.12 3.74 -3.99
N ALA A 63 -1.15 3.43 -4.25
CA ALA A 63 -1.51 2.45 -5.28
C ALA A 63 -0.95 2.81 -6.66
N ALA A 64 -1.09 4.09 -7.08
CA ALA A 64 -0.54 4.57 -8.35
C ALA A 64 1.00 4.51 -8.37
N GLU A 65 1.66 4.92 -7.28
CA GLU A 65 3.12 4.83 -7.14
C GLU A 65 3.62 3.38 -7.28
N ARG A 66 2.95 2.44 -6.61
CA ARG A 66 3.31 1.01 -6.71
C ARG A 66 3.09 0.46 -8.11
N THR A 67 2.01 0.86 -8.77
CA THR A 67 1.74 0.47 -10.16
C THR A 67 2.82 1.01 -11.09
N TYR A 68 3.19 2.29 -10.96
CA TYR A 68 4.28 2.88 -11.72
C TYR A 68 5.59 2.12 -11.50
N GLN A 69 5.96 1.87 -10.24
CA GLN A 69 7.17 1.13 -9.89
C GLN A 69 7.19 -0.29 -10.46
N LEU A 70 6.06 -1.01 -10.36
CA LEU A 70 5.94 -2.36 -10.90
C LEU A 70 6.14 -2.37 -12.42
N VAL A 71 5.37 -1.56 -13.15
CA VAL A 71 5.44 -1.51 -14.62
C VAL A 71 6.82 -1.07 -15.09
N SER A 72 7.40 -0.03 -14.48
CA SER A 72 8.74 0.45 -14.81
C SER A 72 9.83 -0.58 -14.52
N GLN A 73 9.70 -1.30 -13.40
CA GLN A 73 10.65 -2.36 -13.04
C GLN A 73 10.62 -3.51 -14.03
N VAL A 74 9.42 -3.89 -14.46
CA VAL A 74 9.20 -4.96 -15.43
C VAL A 74 9.66 -4.52 -16.83
N ALA A 75 9.35 -3.28 -17.24
CA ALA A 75 9.80 -2.70 -18.49
C ALA A 75 11.33 -2.71 -18.61
N GLY A 76 12.03 -2.43 -17.53
CA GLY A 76 13.50 -2.50 -17.48
C GLY A 76 14.08 -3.92 -17.54
N ARG A 77 13.27 -4.99 -17.63
CA ARG A 77 13.72 -6.38 -17.78
C ARG A 77 13.67 -6.86 -19.21
N ALA A 78 12.78 -6.34 -20.03
CA ALA A 78 12.69 -6.67 -21.43
C ALA A 78 13.80 -5.94 -22.21
N GLY A 79 14.47 -6.62 -23.15
CA GLY A 79 15.39 -5.98 -24.11
C GLY A 79 16.78 -5.59 -23.56
N ARG A 80 17.32 -6.30 -22.57
CA ARG A 80 18.69 -6.11 -22.07
C ARG A 80 19.77 -6.80 -22.90
N SER A 81 19.39 -7.59 -23.90
CA SER A 81 20.29 -8.20 -24.88
C SER A 81 20.19 -7.49 -26.22
N GLU A 82 20.89 -8.01 -27.23
CA GLU A 82 20.78 -7.53 -28.62
C GLU A 82 19.36 -7.71 -29.24
N LEU A 83 18.49 -8.47 -28.54
CA LEU A 83 17.11 -8.70 -28.96
C LEU A 83 16.18 -7.63 -28.37
N PRO A 84 15.33 -6.98 -29.18
CA PRO A 84 14.34 -6.05 -28.67
C PRO A 84 13.38 -6.79 -27.73
N GLY A 85 13.07 -6.16 -26.59
CA GLY A 85 12.12 -6.68 -25.63
C GLY A 85 10.79 -5.94 -25.71
N GLU A 86 9.71 -6.69 -25.51
CA GLU A 86 8.34 -6.16 -25.46
C GLU A 86 7.73 -6.34 -24.08
N VAL A 87 6.94 -5.37 -23.63
CA VAL A 87 6.16 -5.44 -22.39
C VAL A 87 4.69 -5.24 -22.70
N ILE A 88 3.89 -6.23 -22.35
CA ILE A 88 2.43 -6.17 -22.51
C ILE A 88 1.81 -6.00 -21.12
N VAL A 89 1.01 -4.94 -20.96
CA VAL A 89 0.28 -4.67 -19.71
C VAL A 89 -1.20 -4.90 -19.95
N GLN A 90 -1.76 -5.91 -19.29
CA GLN A 90 -3.19 -6.18 -19.34
C GLN A 90 -3.90 -5.33 -18.29
N THR A 91 -4.91 -4.58 -18.73
CA THR A 91 -5.73 -3.70 -17.89
C THR A 91 -7.17 -3.63 -18.43
N HIS A 92 -8.13 -3.37 -17.55
CA HIS A 92 -9.51 -3.06 -17.92
C HIS A 92 -9.67 -1.60 -18.39
N ASP A 93 -8.82 -0.70 -17.90
CA ASP A 93 -8.83 0.71 -18.27
C ASP A 93 -7.44 1.19 -18.68
N PRO A 94 -7.12 1.16 -19.99
CA PRO A 94 -5.85 1.64 -20.50
C PRO A 94 -5.69 3.16 -20.42
N SER A 95 -6.77 3.90 -20.12
CA SER A 95 -6.74 5.37 -20.02
C SER A 95 -6.21 5.88 -18.67
N VAL A 96 -6.02 4.99 -17.69
CA VAL A 96 -5.47 5.36 -16.39
C VAL A 96 -4.08 6.00 -16.54
N PRO A 97 -3.89 7.27 -16.12
CA PRO A 97 -2.69 8.05 -16.42
C PRO A 97 -1.37 7.39 -16.04
N VAL A 98 -1.33 6.68 -14.91
CA VAL A 98 -0.10 6.03 -14.42
C VAL A 98 0.47 5.01 -15.40
N LEU A 99 -0.38 4.28 -16.13
CA LEU A 99 0.06 3.33 -17.15
C LEU A 99 0.73 4.04 -18.32
N GLY A 100 0.16 5.18 -18.76
CA GLY A 100 0.74 6.03 -19.79
C GLY A 100 2.09 6.61 -19.40
N TYR A 101 2.26 7.08 -18.18
CA TYR A 101 3.55 7.54 -17.66
C TYR A 101 4.57 6.41 -17.59
N ALA A 102 4.19 5.25 -17.08
CA ALA A 102 5.07 4.09 -16.98
C ALA A 102 5.52 3.59 -18.37
N ALA A 103 4.62 3.56 -19.34
CA ALA A 103 4.93 3.16 -20.72
C ALA A 103 5.95 4.08 -21.39
N ARG A 104 5.94 5.39 -21.08
CA ARG A 104 6.91 6.35 -21.60
C ARG A 104 8.18 6.49 -20.75
N GLY A 105 8.22 5.85 -19.58
CA GLY A 105 9.30 6.03 -18.62
C GLY A 105 9.35 7.45 -18.01
N ASP A 106 8.24 8.19 -18.06
CA ASP A 106 8.16 9.59 -17.62
C ASP A 106 7.83 9.67 -16.12
N PHE A 107 8.85 9.44 -15.31
CA PHE A 107 8.73 9.55 -13.86
C PHE A 107 8.47 10.98 -13.40
N ALA A 108 9.04 11.97 -14.08
CA ALA A 108 8.92 13.36 -13.65
C ALA A 108 7.47 13.86 -13.77
N ALA A 109 6.80 13.58 -14.90
CA ALA A 109 5.41 13.93 -15.08
C ALA A 109 4.49 13.13 -14.14
N PHE A 110 4.75 11.82 -13.97
CA PHE A 110 4.03 11.00 -12.99
C PHE A 110 4.13 11.59 -11.59
N ALA A 111 5.35 11.90 -11.13
CA ALA A 111 5.57 12.42 -9.77
C ALA A 111 4.89 13.79 -9.57
N ALA A 112 4.91 14.66 -10.58
CA ALA A 112 4.26 15.96 -10.50
C ALA A 112 2.74 15.83 -10.30
N ASP A 113 2.08 14.99 -11.09
CA ASP A 113 0.65 14.76 -10.98
C ASP A 113 0.27 14.04 -9.67
N GLU A 114 1.02 13.02 -9.29
CA GLU A 114 0.78 12.27 -8.05
C GLU A 114 0.93 13.18 -6.83
N LEU A 115 1.96 14.02 -6.77
CA LEU A 115 2.18 14.96 -5.67
C LEU A 115 1.06 15.98 -5.57
N LYS A 116 0.53 16.46 -6.68
CA LYS A 116 -0.63 17.36 -6.69
C LYS A 116 -1.87 16.70 -6.05
N VAL A 117 -2.17 15.47 -6.44
CA VAL A 117 -3.29 14.70 -5.85
C VAL A 117 -3.06 14.49 -4.35
N ARG A 118 -1.83 14.17 -3.93
CA ARG A 118 -1.51 14.00 -2.50
C ARG A 118 -1.65 15.29 -1.69
N GLU A 119 -1.29 16.42 -2.27
CA GLU A 119 -1.48 17.72 -1.64
C GLU A 119 -2.96 18.04 -1.46
N GLU A 120 -3.76 17.89 -2.51
CA GLU A 120 -5.21 18.11 -2.48
C GLU A 120 -5.91 17.21 -1.47
N CYS A 121 -5.55 15.92 -1.44
CA CYS A 121 -6.11 14.91 -0.55
C CYS A 121 -5.49 14.87 0.85
N PHE A 122 -4.48 15.70 1.11
CA PHE A 122 -3.74 15.71 2.36
C PHE A 122 -3.15 14.35 2.72
N PHE A 123 -2.31 13.82 1.81
CA PHE A 123 -1.51 12.61 2.01
C PHE A 123 0.01 12.94 2.08
N PRO A 124 0.84 12.05 2.62
CA PRO A 124 2.28 12.23 2.59
C PRO A 124 2.83 12.49 1.17
N PRO A 125 3.77 13.43 0.98
CA PRO A 125 4.60 14.09 1.99
C PRO A 125 3.99 15.36 2.63
N TYR A 126 2.78 15.74 2.29
CA TYR A 126 2.13 16.97 2.78
C TYR A 126 1.50 16.83 4.17
N CYS A 127 1.51 15.64 4.73
CA CYS A 127 1.12 15.36 6.11
C CYS A 127 1.91 14.19 6.69
N HIS A 128 1.82 14.01 8.00
CA HIS A 128 2.11 12.77 8.70
C HIS A 128 0.85 11.90 8.74
N LEU A 129 1.02 10.60 8.70
CA LEU A 129 -0.05 9.61 8.69
C LEU A 129 0.16 8.60 9.80
N ALA A 130 -0.90 8.26 10.52
CA ALA A 130 -0.87 7.15 11.47
C ALA A 130 -2.01 6.18 11.20
N VAL A 131 -1.71 4.90 11.33
CA VAL A 131 -2.69 3.81 11.22
C VAL A 131 -2.89 3.18 12.58
N VAL A 132 -4.10 3.23 13.10
CA VAL A 132 -4.49 2.47 14.28
C VAL A 132 -5.07 1.15 13.82
N ASN A 133 -4.41 0.06 14.18
CA ASN A 133 -4.77 -1.29 13.80
C ASN A 133 -5.49 -2.00 14.94
N PHE A 134 -6.53 -2.74 14.59
CA PHE A 134 -7.32 -3.57 15.50
C PHE A 134 -7.31 -5.01 15.00
N ALA A 135 -7.07 -5.98 15.89
CA ALA A 135 -7.10 -7.40 15.53
C ALA A 135 -7.74 -8.25 16.64
N SER A 136 -8.81 -8.96 16.32
CA SER A 136 -9.54 -9.84 17.24
C SER A 136 -9.96 -11.14 16.57
N ALA A 137 -10.06 -12.22 17.34
CA ALA A 137 -10.67 -13.47 16.85
C ALA A 137 -12.17 -13.29 16.56
N ASP A 138 -12.83 -12.33 17.21
CA ASP A 138 -14.21 -11.96 16.96
C ASP A 138 -14.31 -10.72 16.06
N ALA A 139 -14.97 -10.87 14.90
CA ALA A 139 -15.14 -9.82 13.90
C ALA A 139 -15.90 -8.60 14.43
N LYS A 140 -16.93 -8.87 15.26
CA LYS A 140 -17.77 -7.82 15.84
C LYS A 140 -16.95 -6.95 16.79
N THR A 141 -16.19 -7.57 17.68
CA THR A 141 -15.30 -6.86 18.60
C THR A 141 -14.31 -5.97 17.85
N ALA A 142 -13.65 -6.48 16.78
CA ALA A 142 -12.69 -5.69 16.01
C ALA A 142 -13.36 -4.45 15.39
N SER A 143 -14.53 -4.64 14.76
CA SER A 143 -15.24 -3.55 14.08
C SER A 143 -15.80 -2.50 15.05
N GLU A 144 -16.43 -2.92 16.14
CA GLU A 144 -17.04 -2.01 17.11
C GLU A 144 -15.98 -1.15 17.80
N TRP A 145 -14.84 -1.74 18.17
CA TRP A 145 -13.74 -0.99 18.77
C TRP A 145 -13.09 -0.02 17.79
N ALA A 146 -12.89 -0.41 16.55
CA ALA A 146 -12.38 0.49 15.53
C ALA A 146 -13.31 1.69 15.31
N LYS A 147 -14.63 1.47 15.22
CA LYS A 147 -15.64 2.53 15.07
C LYS A 147 -15.67 3.45 16.30
N MET A 148 -15.64 2.89 17.51
CA MET A 148 -15.61 3.65 18.75
C MET A 148 -14.35 4.53 18.86
N TYR A 149 -13.19 4.01 18.46
CA TYR A 149 -11.95 4.78 18.44
C TYR A 149 -12.04 5.92 17.42
N ALA A 150 -12.49 5.62 16.19
CA ALA A 150 -12.65 6.64 15.15
C ALA A 150 -13.55 7.78 15.60
N GLU A 151 -14.70 7.47 16.20
CA GLU A 151 -15.63 8.48 16.72
C GLU A 151 -15.02 9.30 17.87
N SER A 152 -14.36 8.62 18.81
CA SER A 152 -13.72 9.29 19.96
C SER A 152 -12.60 10.22 19.51
N LEU A 153 -11.79 9.78 18.54
CA LEU A 153 -10.70 10.59 17.96
C LEU A 153 -11.22 11.76 17.15
N ARG A 154 -12.33 11.63 16.41
CA ARG A 154 -12.99 12.77 15.73
C ARG A 154 -13.45 13.82 16.72
N ARG A 155 -14.13 13.43 17.80
CA ARG A 155 -14.53 14.34 18.88
C ARG A 155 -13.33 15.02 19.56
N TYR A 156 -12.22 14.29 19.70
CA TYR A 156 -10.97 14.86 20.20
C TYR A 156 -10.41 15.89 19.22
N ALA A 157 -10.38 15.58 17.92
CA ALA A 157 -9.93 16.50 16.88
C ALA A 157 -10.78 17.78 16.81
N GLU A 158 -12.09 17.67 16.90
CA GLU A 158 -13.03 18.82 16.95
C GLU A 158 -12.72 19.75 18.14
N ARG A 159 -12.47 19.18 19.32
CA ARG A 159 -12.09 19.98 20.51
C ARG A 159 -10.74 20.67 20.36
N LEU A 160 -9.80 20.07 19.64
CA LEU A 160 -8.51 20.69 19.33
C LEU A 160 -8.64 21.79 18.29
N GLY A 161 -9.45 21.58 17.25
CA GLY A 161 -9.69 22.54 16.18
C GLY A 161 -10.27 23.88 16.65
N THR A 162 -11.02 23.88 17.76
CA THR A 162 -11.49 25.11 18.41
C THR A 162 -10.40 25.85 19.18
N ARG A 163 -9.28 25.20 19.50
CA ARG A 163 -8.21 25.76 20.34
C ARG A 163 -6.91 26.11 19.61
N ARG A 164 -6.64 25.55 18.42
CA ARG A 164 -5.39 25.74 17.67
C ARG A 164 -5.64 25.69 16.16
N ARG A 165 -5.93 26.81 15.55
CA ARG A 165 -5.70 27.02 14.12
C ARG A 165 -4.37 27.77 13.97
N GLU A 166 -3.30 27.07 13.66
CA GLU A 166 -2.16 27.70 13.02
C GLU A 166 -2.62 28.14 11.62
N PRO A 167 -2.27 29.34 11.15
CA PRO A 167 -2.62 29.78 9.81
C PRO A 167 -2.02 28.80 8.78
N GLY A 168 -2.88 28.12 8.01
CA GLY A 168 -2.46 27.17 6.96
C GLY A 168 -2.29 25.70 7.37
N GLY A 169 -2.39 25.36 8.66
CA GLY A 169 -2.33 23.97 9.13
C GLY A 169 -3.68 23.26 9.04
N ARG A 170 -3.76 22.15 8.32
CA ARG A 170 -4.89 21.22 8.48
C ARG A 170 -4.65 20.48 9.79
N GLY A 171 -5.59 20.62 10.74
CA GLY A 171 -5.55 19.93 12.04
C GLY A 171 -5.65 18.41 11.90
N LEU A 172 -5.81 17.72 13.02
CA LEU A 172 -6.00 16.27 13.05
C LEU A 172 -7.24 15.85 12.26
N VAL A 173 -7.02 15.09 11.20
CA VAL A 173 -8.06 14.47 10.36
C VAL A 173 -8.15 13.00 10.72
N VAL A 174 -9.36 12.51 11.04
CA VAL A 174 -9.59 11.11 11.41
C VAL A 174 -10.53 10.48 10.40
N GLY A 175 -10.05 9.45 9.73
CA GLY A 175 -10.79 8.65 8.75
C GLY A 175 -11.88 7.78 9.40
N GLU A 176 -12.62 7.08 8.57
CA GLU A 176 -13.56 6.06 9.02
C GLU A 176 -12.85 4.80 9.48
N ALA A 177 -13.52 4.02 10.32
CA ALA A 177 -13.07 2.67 10.63
C ALA A 177 -13.42 1.77 9.45
N LEU A 178 -12.41 1.17 8.83
CA LEU A 178 -12.54 0.30 7.68
C LEU A 178 -11.90 -1.07 7.96
N PRO A 179 -12.39 -2.16 7.35
CA PRO A 179 -11.63 -3.40 7.32
C PRO A 179 -10.24 -3.15 6.73
N SER A 180 -9.22 -3.83 7.25
CA SER A 180 -7.91 -3.82 6.60
C SER A 180 -7.98 -4.54 5.26
N ALA A 181 -7.09 -4.22 4.31
CA ALA A 181 -7.07 -4.87 2.99
C ALA A 181 -6.92 -6.40 3.09
N LEU A 182 -6.21 -6.89 4.10
CA LEU A 182 -6.25 -8.29 4.51
C LEU A 182 -7.17 -8.40 5.74
N GLU A 183 -8.46 -8.60 5.48
CA GLU A 183 -9.50 -8.61 6.52
C GLU A 183 -9.30 -9.67 7.60
N LYS A 184 -8.65 -10.79 7.27
CA LYS A 184 -8.38 -11.87 8.22
C LYS A 184 -6.99 -12.45 8.00
N ALA A 185 -6.18 -12.48 9.05
CA ALA A 185 -4.88 -13.14 9.07
C ALA A 185 -4.65 -13.77 10.46
N ASP A 186 -3.97 -14.92 10.51
CA ASP A 186 -3.64 -15.65 11.73
C ASP A 186 -4.87 -15.88 12.63
N GLY A 187 -6.02 -16.19 12.02
CA GLY A 187 -7.28 -16.42 12.72
C GLY A 187 -7.94 -15.16 13.31
N ARG A 188 -7.45 -13.94 12.99
CA ARG A 188 -7.95 -12.67 13.52
C ARG A 188 -8.51 -11.79 12.43
N TYR A 189 -9.66 -11.19 12.69
CA TYR A 189 -10.25 -10.13 11.86
C TYR A 189 -9.55 -8.81 12.15
N ARG A 190 -9.25 -8.06 11.10
CA ARG A 190 -8.45 -6.84 11.13
C ARG A 190 -9.25 -5.63 10.67
N TRP A 191 -9.18 -4.56 11.45
CA TRP A 191 -9.75 -3.27 11.15
C TRP A 191 -8.71 -2.19 11.33
N GLN A 192 -8.92 -1.04 10.70
CA GLN A 192 -8.00 0.09 10.80
C GLN A 192 -8.72 1.43 10.83
N VAL A 193 -8.08 2.41 11.45
CA VAL A 193 -8.46 3.82 11.44
C VAL A 193 -7.23 4.62 11.06
N VAL A 194 -7.35 5.42 9.99
CA VAL A 194 -6.27 6.27 9.51
C VAL A 194 -6.42 7.66 10.09
N MET A 195 -5.35 8.21 10.65
CA MET A 195 -5.25 9.59 11.12
C MET A 195 -4.22 10.34 10.28
N ARG A 196 -4.47 11.62 10.00
CA ARG A 196 -3.55 12.50 9.27
C ARG A 196 -3.44 13.83 10.00
N SER A 197 -2.22 14.40 10.03
CA SER A 197 -1.95 15.71 10.64
C SER A 197 -0.69 16.31 10.02
N SER A 198 -0.57 17.63 10.05
CA SER A 198 0.70 18.31 9.73
C SER A 198 1.82 18.04 10.76
N SER A 199 1.53 17.36 11.87
CA SER A 199 2.48 17.07 12.94
C SER A 199 2.39 15.62 13.44
N ALA A 200 3.49 14.87 13.34
CA ALA A 200 3.61 13.53 13.95
C ALA A 200 3.38 13.56 15.48
N GLY A 201 3.81 14.64 16.13
CA GLY A 201 3.58 14.85 17.56
C GLY A 201 2.10 14.97 17.92
N GLU A 202 1.27 15.51 17.04
CA GLU A 202 -0.18 15.56 17.24
C GLU A 202 -0.81 14.18 17.12
N LEU A 203 -0.39 13.38 16.14
CA LEU A 203 -0.82 11.98 16.00
C LEU A 203 -0.46 11.16 17.24
N ALA A 204 0.77 11.30 17.74
CA ALA A 204 1.22 10.62 18.94
C ALA A 204 0.45 11.06 20.20
N ARG A 205 0.05 12.32 20.32
CA ARG A 205 -0.79 12.81 21.42
C ARG A 205 -2.21 12.24 21.36
N ALA A 206 -2.80 12.25 20.15
CA ALA A 206 -4.14 11.67 19.92
C ALA A 206 -4.18 10.19 20.26
N TRP A 207 -3.16 9.44 19.83
CA TRP A 207 -3.01 8.03 20.18
C TRP A 207 -2.91 7.81 21.69
N ARG A 208 -2.00 8.50 22.37
CA ARG A 208 -1.82 8.35 23.82
C ARG A 208 -3.10 8.69 24.57
N TRP A 209 -3.82 9.73 24.13
CA TRP A 209 -5.09 10.09 24.74
C TRP A 209 -6.13 8.98 24.61
N ILE A 210 -6.34 8.43 23.41
CA ILE A 210 -7.39 7.40 23.22
C ILE A 210 -7.01 6.08 23.88
N ALA A 211 -5.73 5.68 23.82
CA ALA A 211 -5.27 4.45 24.45
C ALA A 211 -5.42 4.48 25.98
N ALA A 212 -5.23 5.64 26.61
CA ALA A 212 -5.45 5.83 28.04
C ALA A 212 -6.95 5.91 28.39
N ALA A 213 -7.76 6.61 27.56
CA ALA A 213 -9.19 6.75 27.80
C ALA A 213 -9.99 5.47 27.52
N ARG A 214 -9.47 4.60 26.67
CA ARG A 214 -10.14 3.36 26.17
C ARG A 214 -9.15 2.21 26.07
N PRO A 215 -8.70 1.64 27.20
CA PRO A 215 -7.79 0.51 27.17
C PRO A 215 -8.46 -0.70 26.49
N ALA A 216 -7.69 -1.38 25.63
CA ALA A 216 -8.18 -2.53 24.87
C ALA A 216 -8.55 -3.70 25.80
N PRO A 217 -9.69 -4.36 25.62
CA PRO A 217 -10.07 -5.52 26.39
C PRO A 217 -9.21 -6.74 26.05
N LYS A 218 -9.23 -7.73 26.94
CA LYS A 218 -8.54 -9.01 26.68
C LYS A 218 -9.04 -9.65 25.38
N GLY A 219 -8.13 -10.07 24.52
CA GLY A 219 -8.43 -10.68 23.24
C GLY A 219 -8.45 -9.72 22.03
N LEU A 220 -8.53 -8.41 22.26
CA LEU A 220 -8.34 -7.41 21.22
C LEU A 220 -6.91 -6.86 21.26
N ARG A 221 -6.22 -6.91 20.14
CA ARG A 221 -4.94 -6.23 19.94
C ARG A 221 -5.22 -4.88 19.28
N VAL A 222 -4.69 -3.81 19.88
CA VAL A 222 -4.75 -2.47 19.30
C VAL A 222 -3.33 -1.90 19.30
N GLY A 223 -2.92 -1.36 18.16
CA GLY A 223 -1.60 -0.75 18.00
C GLY A 223 -1.66 0.41 17.04
N VAL A 224 -0.66 1.28 17.07
CA VAL A 224 -0.51 2.40 16.14
C VAL A 224 0.83 2.30 15.43
N ASP A 225 0.80 2.60 14.14
CA ASP A 225 1.98 2.85 13.33
C ASP A 225 1.94 4.31 12.87
N ILE A 226 2.94 5.10 13.27
CA ILE A 226 3.04 6.52 12.93
C ILE A 226 4.05 6.65 11.79
N ASP A 227 3.70 7.44 10.77
CA ASP A 227 4.38 7.51 9.47
C ASP A 227 4.41 6.14 8.79
N ALA A 228 3.27 5.44 8.88
CA ALA A 228 3.09 4.12 8.31
C ALA A 228 3.42 4.13 6.81
N PHE A 229 4.37 3.27 6.44
CA PHE A 229 4.77 3.11 5.04
C PHE A 229 3.71 2.38 4.21
N ASN A 230 2.96 1.50 4.84
CA ASN A 230 1.89 0.72 4.23
C ASN A 230 0.59 0.90 5.00
N LEU A 231 -0.51 1.05 4.26
CA LEU A 231 -1.87 0.99 4.81
C LEU A 231 -2.46 -0.44 4.72
N VAL A 232 -1.66 -1.39 4.21
CA VAL A 232 -2.05 -2.76 3.90
C VAL A 232 -1.17 -3.73 4.63
#